data_dded89029c1cbf5eb9064b10880c8320
#
_entry.id   dded89029c1cbf5eb9064b10880c8320
#
_cell.length_a   1.000
_cell.length_b   1.000
_cell.length_c   1.000
_cell.angle_alpha   90.00
_cell.angle_beta   90.00
_cell.angle_gamma   90.00
#
_symmetry.space_group_name_H-M   'P 1'
#
loop_
_entity.id
_entity.type
_entity.pdbx_description
1 polymer ?
#
loop_
_entity_poly.entity_id
_entity_poly.type
_entity_poly.pdbx_seq_one_letter_code
_entity_poly.pdbx_strand_id
1 'polypeptide(L)'
;NNAIKRPELVERILSEGHELGSHTYSHPKMGDLSAGRAIVEVNSVQLLINGITGKNMRLYREPYMRSGGPITSQEVASLMPLEQAGYIIAGMDVVPRDWLDRSADELAKDIISQVEANAGGIVLLHDGGGDQSEMVKALPVVIKSLREKGYVFTSIANFLETTPETLLPNTEGLQSTFNNVSFKAVGSGWSLLEFVFWTVLAIGLLRAVLLLILTAFRKRHVGPETGDLPSVTVVIPAYNEANVIGRCIDYVLATQYADFDVIVVDDGSSDDTYAAAMTYADHPLVTVITQTNRGKA
;
A
#
# COMPACT_ATOMS: atom_id res chain seq x y z
N ASN A 1 -11.96 3.13 -1.15
CA ASN A 1 -11.94 4.03 -2.26
C ASN A 1 -12.58 3.45 -3.51
N ASN A 2 -13.90 3.19 -3.41
CA ASN A 2 -14.65 2.49 -4.46
C ASN A 2 -14.82 3.37 -5.72
N ALA A 3 -14.93 4.69 -5.56
CA ALA A 3 -15.09 5.61 -6.69
C ALA A 3 -13.88 5.60 -7.66
N ILE A 4 -12.66 5.39 -7.16
CA ILE A 4 -11.48 5.22 -8.02
C ILE A 4 -11.54 3.92 -8.82
N LYS A 5 -12.01 2.86 -8.18
CA LYS A 5 -12.07 1.51 -8.80
C LYS A 5 -13.22 1.37 -9.78
N ARG A 6 -14.29 2.13 -9.58
CA ARG A 6 -15.53 2.04 -10.34
C ARG A 6 -16.07 3.44 -10.70
N PRO A 7 -15.31 4.25 -11.46
CA PRO A 7 -15.73 5.61 -11.83
C PRO A 7 -17.05 5.60 -12.61
N GLU A 8 -17.33 4.56 -13.38
CA GLU A 8 -18.59 4.39 -14.12
C GLU A 8 -19.82 4.36 -13.22
N LEU A 9 -19.69 3.92 -11.95
CA LEU A 9 -20.81 3.99 -11.00
C LEU A 9 -21.09 5.41 -10.53
N VAL A 10 -20.07 6.25 -10.41
CA VAL A 10 -20.25 7.68 -10.07
C VAL A 10 -20.99 8.40 -11.20
N GLU A 11 -20.58 8.16 -12.44
CA GLU A 11 -21.25 8.72 -13.63
C GLU A 11 -22.71 8.23 -13.74
N ARG A 12 -22.95 6.95 -13.46
CA ARG A 12 -24.27 6.34 -13.45
C ARG A 12 -25.19 6.97 -12.41
N ILE A 13 -24.73 7.17 -11.18
CA ILE A 13 -25.48 7.85 -10.11
C ILE A 13 -26.00 9.22 -10.62
N LEU A 14 -25.13 10.00 -11.25
CA LEU A 14 -25.51 11.31 -11.77
C LEU A 14 -26.47 11.21 -12.96
N SER A 15 -26.25 10.27 -13.89
CA SER A 15 -27.10 10.11 -15.08
C SER A 15 -28.51 9.59 -14.72
N GLU A 16 -28.65 8.89 -13.60
CA GLU A 16 -29.94 8.44 -13.06
C GLU A 16 -30.64 9.53 -12.22
N GLY A 17 -30.07 10.75 -12.14
CA GLY A 17 -30.69 11.91 -11.49
C GLY A 17 -30.47 11.99 -9.99
N HIS A 18 -29.51 11.24 -9.44
CA HIS A 18 -29.12 11.31 -8.04
C HIS A 18 -28.07 12.41 -7.81
N GLU A 19 -27.99 12.88 -6.58
CA GLU A 19 -27.04 13.91 -6.16
C GLU A 19 -25.83 13.28 -5.46
N LEU A 20 -24.67 13.94 -5.56
CA LEU A 20 -23.45 13.53 -4.87
C LEU A 20 -23.07 14.54 -3.80
N GLY A 21 -22.60 14.02 -2.67
CA GLY A 21 -22.01 14.81 -1.59
C GLY A 21 -20.71 14.20 -1.08
N SER A 22 -19.86 15.02 -0.48
CA SER A 22 -18.66 14.56 0.17
C SER A 22 -18.97 13.92 1.54
N HIS A 23 -18.29 12.80 1.83
CA HIS A 23 -18.38 12.11 3.11
C HIS A 23 -16.99 11.81 3.67
N THR A 24 -16.00 12.67 3.37
CA THR A 24 -14.57 12.52 3.63
C THR A 24 -13.90 11.42 2.82
N TYR A 25 -12.58 11.43 2.77
CA TYR A 25 -11.80 10.47 2.01
C TYR A 25 -11.53 9.16 2.78
N SER A 26 -11.13 9.28 4.05
CA SER A 26 -10.77 8.15 4.90
C SER A 26 -11.77 7.82 6.00
N HIS A 27 -12.92 8.52 6.03
CA HIS A 27 -14.00 8.35 7.02
C HIS A 27 -13.55 8.58 8.48
N PRO A 28 -12.82 9.66 8.79
CA PRO A 28 -12.40 9.95 10.15
C PRO A 28 -13.52 10.59 10.96
N LYS A 29 -13.40 10.56 12.27
CA LYS A 29 -14.20 11.40 13.15
C LYS A 29 -13.69 12.84 13.09
N MET A 30 -14.46 13.73 12.45
CA MET A 30 -13.99 15.08 12.10
C MET A 30 -13.65 15.95 13.31
N GLY A 31 -14.38 15.82 14.42
CA GLY A 31 -14.09 16.52 15.66
C GLY A 31 -12.72 16.21 16.28
N ASP A 32 -12.08 15.12 15.88
CA ASP A 32 -10.75 14.73 16.35
C ASP A 32 -9.62 15.31 15.45
N LEU A 33 -9.97 15.99 14.35
CA LEU A 33 -9.02 16.52 13.37
C LEU A 33 -8.75 18.01 13.59
N SER A 34 -7.54 18.45 13.22
CA SER A 34 -7.28 19.88 13.02
C SER A 34 -8.04 20.40 11.79
N ALA A 35 -8.36 21.69 11.76
CA ALA A 35 -9.06 22.33 10.63
C ALA A 35 -8.37 22.06 9.27
N GLY A 36 -7.03 22.13 9.23
CA GLY A 36 -6.27 21.83 8.01
C GLY A 36 -6.44 20.38 7.55
N ARG A 37 -6.45 19.41 8.46
CA ARG A 37 -6.67 18.00 8.12
C ARG A 37 -8.10 17.77 7.66
N ALA A 38 -9.09 18.39 8.28
CA ALA A 38 -10.48 18.33 7.88
C ALA A 38 -10.69 18.78 6.43
N ILE A 39 -10.09 19.92 6.05
CA ILE A 39 -10.11 20.42 4.68
C ILE A 39 -9.46 19.43 3.70
N VAL A 40 -8.34 18.79 4.05
CA VAL A 40 -7.68 17.80 3.21
C VAL A 40 -8.59 16.59 2.97
N GLU A 41 -9.28 16.09 4.00
CA GLU A 41 -10.22 14.97 3.88
C GLU A 41 -11.36 15.26 2.89
N VAL A 42 -11.93 16.44 2.96
CA VAL A 42 -13.05 16.83 2.08
C VAL A 42 -12.56 17.15 0.67
N ASN A 43 -11.47 17.91 0.54
CA ASN A 43 -10.91 18.28 -0.76
C ASN A 43 -10.38 17.07 -1.55
N SER A 44 -9.89 16.03 -0.88
CA SER A 44 -9.46 14.81 -1.56
C SER A 44 -10.62 14.13 -2.30
N VAL A 45 -11.81 14.10 -1.70
CA VAL A 45 -13.02 13.59 -2.38
C VAL A 45 -13.46 14.53 -3.47
N GLN A 46 -13.39 15.84 -3.22
CA GLN A 46 -13.73 16.87 -4.22
C GLN A 46 -12.89 16.72 -5.48
N LEU A 47 -11.56 16.60 -5.34
CA LEU A 47 -10.64 16.39 -6.46
C LEU A 47 -10.92 15.10 -7.23
N LEU A 48 -11.23 14.02 -6.49
CA LEU A 48 -11.57 12.73 -7.08
C LEU A 48 -12.84 12.83 -7.93
N ILE A 49 -13.93 13.34 -7.37
CA ILE A 49 -15.20 13.46 -8.09
C ILE A 49 -15.11 14.45 -9.26
N ASN A 50 -14.37 15.54 -9.05
CA ASN A 50 -14.09 16.49 -10.13
C ASN A 50 -13.31 15.83 -11.29
N GLY A 51 -12.30 15.01 -10.98
CA GLY A 51 -11.53 14.26 -11.99
C GLY A 51 -12.37 13.25 -12.77
N ILE A 52 -13.44 12.69 -12.17
CA ILE A 52 -14.35 11.76 -12.84
C ILE A 52 -15.41 12.50 -13.64
N THR A 53 -16.07 13.49 -13.03
CA THR A 53 -17.33 14.08 -13.54
C THR A 53 -17.19 15.49 -14.13
N GLY A 54 -16.07 16.17 -13.87
CA GLY A 54 -15.91 17.60 -14.19
C GLY A 54 -16.75 18.52 -13.31
N LYS A 55 -17.28 18.04 -12.19
CA LYS A 55 -18.20 18.79 -11.32
C LYS A 55 -17.63 18.96 -9.90
N ASN A 56 -18.08 20.01 -9.22
CA ASN A 56 -17.74 20.30 -7.82
C ASN A 56 -18.94 19.98 -6.92
N MET A 57 -18.72 19.21 -5.85
CA MET A 57 -19.75 18.94 -4.86
C MET A 57 -19.87 20.08 -3.86
N ARG A 58 -21.09 20.47 -3.54
CA ARG A 58 -21.39 21.40 -2.45
C ARG A 58 -22.07 20.73 -1.26
N LEU A 59 -22.59 19.52 -1.43
CA LEU A 59 -23.14 18.76 -0.31
C LEU A 59 -22.01 18.07 0.47
N TYR A 60 -22.13 18.11 1.77
CA TYR A 60 -21.24 17.42 2.69
C TYR A 60 -22.04 16.79 3.84
N ARG A 61 -21.67 15.55 4.21
CA ARG A 61 -22.12 14.90 5.45
C ARG A 61 -20.92 14.50 6.28
N GLU A 62 -20.97 14.82 7.58
CA GLU A 62 -19.93 14.42 8.52
C GLU A 62 -20.05 12.92 8.87
N PRO A 63 -18.94 12.13 8.81
CA PRO A 63 -18.90 10.79 9.40
C PRO A 63 -19.23 10.81 10.88
N TYR A 64 -19.95 9.78 11.33
CA TYR A 64 -20.35 9.60 12.74
C TYR A 64 -21.26 10.69 13.33
N MET A 65 -21.82 11.57 12.51
CA MET A 65 -22.82 12.55 12.97
C MET A 65 -24.01 11.81 13.64
N ARG A 66 -24.36 12.20 14.85
CA ARG A 66 -25.36 11.50 15.67
C ARG A 66 -26.75 12.11 15.62
N SER A 67 -26.87 13.33 15.09
CA SER A 67 -28.10 14.10 15.04
C SER A 67 -28.22 14.88 13.75
N GLY A 68 -29.31 15.56 13.53
CA GLY A 68 -29.56 16.43 12.35
C GLY A 68 -28.61 17.62 12.22
N GLY A 69 -27.78 17.90 13.23
CA GLY A 69 -26.77 18.96 13.20
C GLY A 69 -25.72 18.79 14.30
N PRO A 70 -24.72 19.67 14.36
CA PRO A 70 -23.68 19.62 15.39
C PRO A 70 -24.26 19.91 16.78
N ILE A 71 -23.86 19.13 17.77
CA ILE A 71 -24.34 19.23 19.16
C ILE A 71 -23.31 19.95 20.03
N THR A 72 -22.03 19.83 19.71
CA THR A 72 -20.94 20.39 20.51
C THR A 72 -20.26 21.55 19.80
N SER A 73 -19.65 22.45 20.57
CA SER A 73 -18.83 23.54 20.00
C SER A 73 -17.62 23.03 19.19
N GLN A 74 -17.13 21.83 19.51
CA GLN A 74 -16.04 21.22 18.76
C GLN A 74 -16.52 20.71 17.38
N GLU A 75 -17.70 20.13 17.30
CA GLU A 75 -18.32 19.76 16.02
C GLU A 75 -18.62 21.00 15.17
N VAL A 76 -19.14 22.07 15.75
CA VAL A 76 -19.33 23.34 15.04
C VAL A 76 -17.99 23.86 14.51
N ALA A 77 -16.94 23.88 15.33
CA ALA A 77 -15.62 24.36 14.92
C ALA A 77 -15.01 23.54 13.77
N SER A 78 -15.29 22.24 13.69
CA SER A 78 -14.81 21.40 12.59
C SER A 78 -15.58 21.64 11.28
N LEU A 79 -16.83 22.05 11.34
CA LEU A 79 -17.70 22.29 10.18
C LEU A 79 -17.60 23.73 9.63
N MET A 80 -17.30 24.72 10.48
CA MET A 80 -17.21 26.12 10.04
C MET A 80 -16.28 26.36 8.83
N PRO A 81 -15.07 25.77 8.76
CA PRO A 81 -14.21 25.95 7.60
C PRO A 81 -14.82 25.39 6.29
N LEU A 82 -15.64 24.36 6.40
CA LEU A 82 -16.32 23.75 5.25
C LEU A 82 -17.49 24.61 4.78
N GLU A 83 -18.26 25.17 5.70
CA GLU A 83 -19.33 26.13 5.40
C GLU A 83 -18.74 27.39 4.73
N GLN A 84 -17.65 27.93 5.25
CA GLN A 84 -16.93 29.06 4.65
C GLN A 84 -16.39 28.73 3.26
N ALA A 85 -16.05 27.46 2.98
CA ALA A 85 -15.68 26.98 1.65
C ALA A 85 -16.88 26.72 0.72
N GLY A 86 -18.12 27.00 1.18
CA GLY A 86 -19.34 26.89 0.39
C GLY A 86 -19.99 25.51 0.38
N TYR A 87 -19.63 24.63 1.34
CA TYR A 87 -20.33 23.36 1.54
C TYR A 87 -21.62 23.57 2.32
N ILE A 88 -22.63 22.79 1.94
CA ILE A 88 -23.92 22.68 2.64
C ILE A 88 -23.89 21.39 3.45
N ILE A 89 -24.06 21.51 4.75
CA ILE A 89 -24.00 20.36 5.66
C ILE A 89 -25.35 19.64 5.64
N ALA A 90 -25.35 18.42 5.16
CA ALA A 90 -26.55 17.58 5.14
C ALA A 90 -26.69 16.82 6.46
N GLY A 91 -27.69 17.15 7.27
CA GLY A 91 -28.08 16.43 8.45
C GLY A 91 -28.87 15.14 8.19
N MET A 92 -29.52 14.60 9.21
CA MET A 92 -30.45 13.48 9.14
C MET A 92 -31.49 13.58 10.23
N ASP A 93 -32.69 13.08 9.96
CA ASP A 93 -33.80 13.06 10.92
C ASP A 93 -34.16 11.62 11.30
N VAL A 94 -33.94 10.67 10.40
CA VAL A 94 -34.26 9.25 10.55
C VAL A 94 -33.00 8.42 10.44
N VAL A 95 -32.69 7.64 11.50
CA VAL A 95 -31.49 6.80 11.59
C VAL A 95 -31.89 5.39 12.01
N PRO A 96 -32.20 4.49 11.08
CA PRO A 96 -32.70 3.16 11.39
C PRO A 96 -31.61 2.19 11.88
N ARG A 97 -30.36 2.63 11.96
CA ARG A 97 -29.20 1.80 12.35
C ARG A 97 -29.10 0.51 11.53
N ASP A 98 -29.16 0.69 10.21
CA ASP A 98 -29.09 -0.36 9.19
C ASP A 98 -27.75 -1.12 9.15
N TRP A 99 -26.72 -0.62 9.85
CA TRP A 99 -25.45 -1.31 10.07
C TRP A 99 -25.49 -2.40 11.16
N LEU A 100 -26.61 -2.54 11.88
CA LEU A 100 -26.82 -3.63 12.82
C LEU A 100 -27.43 -4.84 12.10
N ASP A 101 -27.19 -6.03 12.66
CA ASP A 101 -27.78 -7.27 12.14
C ASP A 101 -29.30 -7.27 12.37
N ARG A 102 -30.05 -6.90 11.34
CA ARG A 102 -31.51 -6.74 11.36
C ARG A 102 -32.10 -7.24 10.05
N SER A 103 -33.31 -7.81 10.15
CA SER A 103 -34.07 -8.24 8.97
C SER A 103 -34.65 -7.07 8.16
N ALA A 104 -34.95 -7.30 6.90
CA ALA A 104 -35.60 -6.32 6.03
C ALA A 104 -36.91 -5.80 6.60
N ASP A 105 -37.71 -6.67 7.21
CA ASP A 105 -38.99 -6.29 7.81
C ASP A 105 -38.83 -5.39 9.05
N GLU A 106 -37.86 -5.67 9.90
CA GLU A 106 -37.52 -4.82 11.04
C GLU A 106 -37.00 -3.45 10.62
N LEU A 107 -36.13 -3.40 9.60
CA LEU A 107 -35.62 -2.16 9.02
C LEU A 107 -36.75 -1.34 8.41
N ALA A 108 -37.59 -1.95 7.59
CA ALA A 108 -38.71 -1.26 6.96
C ALA A 108 -39.67 -0.66 7.97
N LYS A 109 -40.06 -1.43 9.00
CA LYS A 109 -40.94 -0.98 10.07
C LYS A 109 -40.35 0.18 10.86
N ASP A 110 -39.07 0.11 11.18
CA ASP A 110 -38.35 1.15 11.93
C ASP A 110 -38.25 2.45 11.14
N ILE A 111 -37.83 2.38 9.84
CA ILE A 111 -37.79 3.54 8.97
C ILE A 111 -39.15 4.22 8.86
N ILE A 112 -40.20 3.46 8.56
CA ILE A 112 -41.55 3.99 8.43
C ILE A 112 -42.00 4.67 9.74
N SER A 113 -41.78 4.02 10.87
CA SER A 113 -42.15 4.56 12.18
C SER A 113 -41.42 5.86 12.51
N GLN A 114 -40.12 5.94 12.22
CA GLN A 114 -39.34 7.15 12.47
C GLN A 114 -39.74 8.30 11.52
N VAL A 115 -40.00 8.00 10.24
CA VAL A 115 -40.50 9.00 9.27
C VAL A 115 -41.86 9.54 9.71
N GLU A 116 -42.77 8.69 10.17
CA GLU A 116 -44.07 9.14 10.66
C GLU A 116 -43.96 9.98 11.94
N ALA A 117 -43.08 9.58 12.88
CA ALA A 117 -42.85 10.32 14.11
C ALA A 117 -42.24 11.72 13.86
N ASN A 118 -41.43 11.88 12.82
CA ASN A 118 -40.80 13.14 12.46
C ASN A 118 -41.60 13.94 11.39
N ALA A 119 -42.73 13.42 10.95
CA ALA A 119 -43.56 13.99 9.86
C ALA A 119 -42.75 14.18 8.54
N GLY A 120 -41.78 13.29 8.26
CA GLY A 120 -40.89 13.35 7.11
C GLY A 120 -39.42 13.44 7.52
N GLY A 121 -38.61 14.03 6.66
CA GLY A 121 -37.19 14.32 6.94
C GLY A 121 -36.20 13.55 6.10
N ILE A 122 -34.92 13.73 6.40
CA ILE A 122 -33.79 13.09 5.72
C ILE A 122 -33.53 11.72 6.39
N VAL A 123 -33.65 10.65 5.60
CA VAL A 123 -33.39 9.27 6.03
C VAL A 123 -31.95 8.91 5.71
N LEU A 124 -31.18 8.54 6.73
CA LEU A 124 -29.80 8.04 6.59
C LEU A 124 -29.82 6.53 6.40
N LEU A 125 -29.24 6.04 5.32
CA LEU A 125 -28.98 4.63 5.06
C LEU A 125 -27.53 4.46 4.62
N HIS A 126 -27.00 3.24 4.75
CA HIS A 126 -25.63 2.91 4.36
C HIS A 126 -25.64 1.91 3.22
N ASP A 127 -24.71 2.10 2.29
CA ASP A 127 -24.46 1.22 1.14
C ASP A 127 -23.13 0.45 1.26
N GLY A 128 -22.39 0.66 2.36
CA GLY A 128 -21.09 0.05 2.62
C GLY A 128 -20.90 -0.33 4.08
N GLY A 129 -19.78 -1.02 4.37
CA GLY A 129 -19.43 -1.44 5.72
C GLY A 129 -19.96 -2.82 6.13
N GLY A 130 -20.39 -3.64 5.17
CA GLY A 130 -20.88 -5.00 5.39
C GLY A 130 -21.86 -5.47 4.34
N ASP A 131 -22.61 -6.52 4.65
CA ASP A 131 -23.71 -7.00 3.81
C ASP A 131 -24.94 -6.11 4.04
N GLN A 132 -25.33 -5.35 3.02
CA GLN A 132 -26.49 -4.46 3.03
C GLN A 132 -27.71 -5.07 2.31
N SER A 133 -27.73 -6.38 2.09
CA SER A 133 -28.78 -7.07 1.35
C SER A 133 -30.16 -6.90 1.99
N GLU A 134 -30.23 -6.91 3.31
CA GLU A 134 -31.50 -6.73 4.04
C GLU A 134 -32.02 -5.29 3.92
N MET A 135 -31.14 -4.30 3.96
CA MET A 135 -31.53 -2.90 3.73
C MET A 135 -32.04 -2.70 2.30
N VAL A 136 -31.36 -3.28 1.29
CA VAL A 136 -31.83 -3.22 -0.11
C VAL A 136 -33.20 -3.87 -0.28
N LYS A 137 -33.49 -4.99 0.40
CA LYS A 137 -34.82 -5.64 0.41
C LYS A 137 -35.88 -4.78 1.10
N ALA A 138 -35.51 -4.03 2.15
CA ALA A 138 -36.42 -3.17 2.88
C ALA A 138 -36.90 -1.95 2.05
N LEU A 139 -36.03 -1.41 1.19
CA LEU A 139 -36.32 -0.17 0.43
C LEU A 139 -37.63 -0.18 -0.35
N PRO A 140 -37.97 -1.18 -1.18
CA PRO A 140 -39.23 -1.22 -1.89
C PRO A 140 -40.45 -1.16 -0.98
N VAL A 141 -40.38 -1.81 0.17
CA VAL A 141 -41.46 -1.83 1.18
C VAL A 141 -41.61 -0.44 1.78
N VAL A 142 -40.52 0.19 2.19
CA VAL A 142 -40.51 1.55 2.75
C VAL A 142 -41.07 2.55 1.75
N ILE A 143 -40.58 2.55 0.50
CA ILE A 143 -41.02 3.48 -0.53
C ILE A 143 -42.52 3.32 -0.82
N LYS A 144 -42.98 2.08 -0.97
CA LYS A 144 -44.40 1.80 -1.22
C LYS A 144 -45.27 2.29 -0.07
N SER A 145 -44.97 1.89 1.17
CA SER A 145 -45.75 2.22 2.34
C SER A 145 -45.82 3.73 2.61
N LEU A 146 -44.70 4.44 2.46
CA LEU A 146 -44.68 5.88 2.67
C LEU A 146 -45.45 6.63 1.57
N ARG A 147 -45.35 6.19 0.29
CA ARG A 147 -46.17 6.74 -0.78
C ARG A 147 -47.66 6.54 -0.57
N GLU A 148 -48.10 5.37 -0.13
CA GLU A 148 -49.48 5.07 0.21
C GLU A 148 -50.01 5.95 1.37
N LYS A 149 -49.10 6.42 2.23
CA LYS A 149 -49.40 7.35 3.35
C LYS A 149 -49.32 8.83 2.92
N GLY A 150 -49.06 9.11 1.65
CA GLY A 150 -48.99 10.48 1.08
C GLY A 150 -47.63 11.17 1.18
N TYR A 151 -46.57 10.49 1.59
CA TYR A 151 -45.24 11.08 1.56
C TYR A 151 -44.71 11.15 0.15
N VAL A 152 -43.99 12.24 -0.15
CA VAL A 152 -43.32 12.49 -1.42
C VAL A 152 -41.81 12.36 -1.21
N PHE A 153 -41.16 11.53 -2.03
CA PHE A 153 -39.70 11.42 -2.05
C PHE A 153 -39.14 12.53 -2.94
N THR A 154 -38.16 13.24 -2.45
CA THR A 154 -37.56 14.37 -3.16
C THR A 154 -36.04 14.35 -3.01
N SER A 155 -35.33 15.11 -3.85
CA SER A 155 -33.88 15.32 -3.74
C SER A 155 -33.56 16.43 -2.74
N ILE A 156 -32.30 16.54 -2.31
CA ILE A 156 -31.83 17.62 -1.44
C ILE A 156 -31.96 18.98 -2.18
N ALA A 157 -31.68 19.04 -3.49
CA ALA A 157 -31.86 20.25 -4.27
C ALA A 157 -33.30 20.75 -4.19
N ASN A 158 -34.26 19.89 -4.46
CA ASN A 158 -35.67 20.26 -4.37
C ASN A 158 -36.10 20.63 -2.96
N PHE A 159 -35.57 19.92 -1.95
CA PHE A 159 -35.84 20.23 -0.53
C PHE A 159 -35.33 21.63 -0.14
N LEU A 160 -34.20 22.06 -0.74
CA LEU A 160 -33.61 23.39 -0.54
C LEU A 160 -34.16 24.45 -1.50
N GLU A 161 -35.20 24.13 -2.29
CA GLU A 161 -35.77 25.01 -3.30
C GLU A 161 -34.74 25.55 -4.30
N THR A 162 -33.74 24.69 -4.67
CA THR A 162 -32.66 24.99 -5.59
C THR A 162 -32.56 23.98 -6.72
N THR A 163 -31.55 24.05 -7.55
CA THR A 163 -31.34 23.10 -8.65
C THR A 163 -30.16 22.14 -8.37
N PRO A 164 -30.14 20.95 -8.99
CA PRO A 164 -29.01 20.04 -8.90
C PRO A 164 -27.70 20.68 -9.35
N GLU A 165 -27.72 21.58 -10.34
CA GLU A 165 -26.54 22.30 -10.82
C GLU A 165 -25.97 23.26 -9.77
N THR A 166 -26.82 23.80 -8.91
CA THR A 166 -26.36 24.63 -7.77
C THR A 166 -25.58 23.81 -6.75
N LEU A 167 -26.01 22.57 -6.50
CA LEU A 167 -25.35 21.67 -5.57
C LEU A 167 -24.13 20.95 -6.18
N LEU A 168 -24.11 20.84 -7.52
CA LEU A 168 -23.07 20.16 -8.27
C LEU A 168 -22.69 20.97 -9.54
N PRO A 169 -22.16 22.20 -9.35
CA PRO A 169 -21.77 23.05 -10.48
C PRO A 169 -20.63 22.45 -11.30
N ASN A 170 -20.61 22.74 -12.58
CA ASN A 170 -19.47 22.38 -13.43
C ASN A 170 -18.21 23.10 -12.97
N THR A 171 -17.07 22.42 -13.05
CA THR A 171 -15.78 23.06 -12.85
C THR A 171 -15.38 23.77 -14.12
N GLU A 172 -15.07 25.05 -14.03
CA GLU A 172 -14.68 25.86 -15.18
C GLU A 172 -13.16 25.93 -15.36
N GLY A 173 -12.72 26.09 -16.60
CA GLY A 173 -11.37 26.47 -16.97
C GLY A 173 -10.32 25.34 -16.90
N LEU A 174 -9.04 25.76 -16.86
CA LEU A 174 -7.87 24.88 -16.88
C LEU A 174 -7.82 23.91 -15.70
N GLN A 175 -8.46 24.24 -14.59
CA GLN A 175 -8.45 23.41 -13.40
C GLN A 175 -9.19 22.08 -13.60
N SER A 176 -10.32 22.09 -14.33
CA SER A 176 -11.03 20.87 -14.69
C SER A 176 -10.16 19.96 -15.55
N THR A 177 -9.52 20.53 -16.57
CA THR A 177 -8.61 19.79 -17.45
C THR A 177 -7.44 19.21 -16.68
N PHE A 178 -6.81 19.99 -15.80
CA PHE A 178 -5.69 19.56 -14.97
C PHE A 178 -6.10 18.43 -14.02
N ASN A 179 -7.24 18.56 -13.34
CA ASN A 179 -7.73 17.54 -12.41
C ASN A 179 -8.05 16.22 -13.13
N ASN A 180 -8.68 16.30 -14.30
CA ASN A 180 -9.02 15.13 -15.11
C ASN A 180 -7.77 14.42 -15.65
N VAL A 181 -6.80 15.19 -16.18
CA VAL A 181 -5.51 14.64 -16.64
C VAL A 181 -4.74 14.01 -15.49
N SER A 182 -4.66 14.70 -14.34
CA SER A 182 -3.97 14.20 -13.15
C SER A 182 -4.62 12.92 -12.61
N PHE A 183 -5.95 12.87 -12.55
CA PHE A 183 -6.68 11.68 -12.13
C PHE A 183 -6.39 10.48 -13.05
N LYS A 184 -6.47 10.67 -14.37
CA LYS A 184 -6.15 9.63 -15.35
C LYS A 184 -4.68 9.18 -15.27
N ALA A 185 -3.76 10.14 -15.12
CA ALA A 185 -2.34 9.84 -14.99
C ALA A 185 -2.01 9.03 -13.73
N VAL A 186 -2.61 9.38 -12.59
CA VAL A 186 -2.44 8.62 -11.34
C VAL A 186 -3.04 7.22 -11.46
N GLY A 187 -4.24 7.10 -12.04
CA GLY A 187 -4.88 5.80 -12.25
C GLY A 187 -4.07 4.89 -13.18
N SER A 188 -3.60 5.42 -14.31
CA SER A 188 -2.75 4.68 -15.25
C SER A 188 -1.37 4.33 -14.67
N GLY A 189 -0.78 5.25 -13.91
CA GLY A 189 0.50 5.04 -13.23
C GLY A 189 0.40 3.93 -12.18
N TRP A 190 -0.69 3.89 -11.42
CA TRP A 190 -0.93 2.82 -10.44
C TRP A 190 -1.06 1.45 -11.11
N SER A 191 -1.83 1.34 -12.16
CA SER A 191 -1.98 0.09 -12.93
C SER A 191 -0.65 -0.38 -13.54
N LEU A 192 0.19 0.55 -14.02
CA LEU A 192 1.52 0.23 -14.51
C LEU A 192 2.42 -0.29 -13.38
N LEU A 193 2.40 0.34 -12.21
CA LEU A 193 3.17 -0.11 -11.05
C LEU A 193 2.74 -1.51 -10.59
N GLU A 194 1.43 -1.78 -10.53
CA GLU A 194 0.91 -3.12 -10.23
C GLU A 194 1.36 -4.15 -11.26
N PHE A 195 1.27 -3.84 -12.54
CA PHE A 195 1.74 -4.72 -13.61
C PHE A 195 3.23 -5.03 -13.49
N VAL A 196 4.06 -4.01 -13.28
CA VAL A 196 5.52 -4.18 -13.10
C VAL A 196 5.82 -5.02 -11.86
N PHE A 197 5.15 -4.74 -10.75
CA PHE A 197 5.32 -5.50 -9.49
C PHE A 197 5.03 -6.99 -9.68
N TRP A 198 3.87 -7.32 -10.26
CA TRP A 198 3.49 -8.72 -10.48
C TRP A 198 4.39 -9.42 -11.51
N THR A 199 4.85 -8.69 -12.52
CA THR A 199 5.79 -9.22 -13.54
C THR A 199 7.14 -9.55 -12.91
N VAL A 200 7.71 -8.65 -12.11
CA VAL A 200 8.99 -8.87 -11.41
C VAL A 200 8.88 -10.06 -10.44
N LEU A 201 7.77 -10.14 -9.71
CA LEU A 201 7.51 -11.25 -8.79
C LEU A 201 7.43 -12.59 -9.54
N ALA A 202 6.71 -12.64 -10.66
CA ALA A 202 6.57 -13.85 -11.48
C ALA A 202 7.93 -14.31 -12.07
N ILE A 203 8.73 -13.38 -12.59
CA ILE A 203 10.08 -13.66 -13.09
C ILE A 203 10.99 -14.18 -11.96
N GLY A 204 10.94 -13.55 -10.80
CA GLY A 204 11.71 -13.98 -9.62
C GLY A 204 11.37 -15.39 -9.17
N LEU A 205 10.08 -15.72 -9.13
CA LEU A 205 9.60 -17.05 -8.78
C LEU A 205 10.02 -18.10 -9.82
N LEU A 206 9.85 -17.79 -11.12
CA LEU A 206 10.28 -18.66 -12.20
C LEU A 206 11.79 -18.95 -12.14
N ARG A 207 12.61 -17.92 -11.90
CA ARG A 207 14.05 -18.07 -11.68
C ARG A 207 14.36 -18.99 -10.50
N ALA A 208 13.68 -18.83 -9.37
CA ALA A 208 13.89 -19.65 -8.18
C ALA A 208 13.56 -21.11 -8.47
N VAL A 209 12.43 -21.38 -9.11
CA VAL A 209 12.03 -22.73 -9.53
C VAL A 209 13.04 -23.33 -10.50
N LEU A 210 13.49 -22.57 -11.50
CA LEU A 210 14.50 -23.04 -12.44
C LEU A 210 15.82 -23.41 -11.74
N LEU A 211 16.29 -22.58 -10.80
CA LEU A 211 17.51 -22.88 -10.02
C LEU A 211 17.33 -24.14 -9.15
N LEU A 212 16.16 -24.34 -8.56
CA LEU A 212 15.85 -25.56 -7.81
C LEU A 212 15.88 -26.80 -8.71
N ILE A 213 15.30 -26.70 -9.90
CA ILE A 213 15.34 -27.78 -10.90
C ILE A 213 16.78 -28.07 -11.31
N LEU A 214 17.55 -27.06 -11.68
CA LEU A 214 18.94 -27.22 -12.10
C LEU A 214 19.82 -27.82 -10.99
N THR A 215 19.60 -27.43 -9.72
CA THR A 215 20.33 -28.01 -8.58
C THR A 215 19.94 -29.47 -8.35
N ALA A 216 18.67 -29.84 -8.56
CA ALA A 216 18.23 -31.23 -8.43
C ALA A 216 18.86 -32.15 -9.48
N PHE A 217 19.14 -31.63 -10.68
CA PHE A 217 19.82 -32.37 -11.75
C PHE A 217 21.35 -32.25 -11.71
N ARG A 218 21.93 -31.45 -10.79
CA ARG A 218 23.36 -31.34 -10.63
C ARG A 218 23.91 -32.68 -10.13
N LYS A 219 24.57 -33.45 -11.01
CA LYS A 219 25.35 -34.59 -10.60
C LYS A 219 26.40 -34.10 -9.59
N ARG A 220 26.38 -34.65 -8.37
CA ARG A 220 27.53 -34.49 -7.46
C ARG A 220 28.73 -35.01 -8.22
N HIS A 221 29.66 -34.13 -8.60
CA HIS A 221 31.00 -34.56 -8.90
C HIS A 221 31.59 -35.07 -7.59
N VAL A 222 31.41 -36.35 -7.35
CA VAL A 222 32.28 -37.07 -6.40
C VAL A 222 33.60 -37.15 -7.19
N GLY A 223 34.61 -36.44 -6.71
CA GLY A 223 35.94 -36.56 -7.25
C GLY A 223 36.37 -38.03 -7.20
N PRO A 224 37.36 -38.46 -7.97
CA PRO A 224 37.80 -39.84 -8.00
C PRO A 224 38.16 -40.31 -6.55
N GLU A 225 37.42 -41.29 -6.09
CA GLU A 225 37.56 -41.79 -4.71
C GLU A 225 38.90 -42.50 -4.43
N THR A 226 39.62 -42.91 -5.46
CA THR A 226 40.92 -43.60 -5.34
C THR A 226 41.67 -43.62 -6.65
N GLY A 227 42.91 -43.21 -6.69
CA GLY A 227 43.83 -43.41 -7.81
C GLY A 227 44.39 -42.09 -8.32
N ASP A 228 45.69 -41.92 -8.30
CA ASP A 228 46.49 -40.82 -8.87
C ASP A 228 45.94 -39.41 -8.59
N LEU A 229 45.91 -39.04 -7.30
CA LEU A 229 45.74 -37.63 -6.92
C LEU A 229 46.96 -36.88 -7.47
N PRO A 230 46.75 -35.76 -8.21
CA PRO A 230 47.89 -35.00 -8.72
C PRO A 230 48.68 -34.41 -7.58
N SER A 231 50.01 -34.27 -7.78
CA SER A 231 50.81 -33.50 -6.84
C SER A 231 50.35 -32.03 -6.78
N VAL A 232 50.32 -31.46 -5.59
CA VAL A 232 49.85 -30.09 -5.35
C VAL A 232 50.96 -29.27 -4.70
N THR A 233 51.32 -28.17 -5.31
CA THR A 233 52.21 -27.18 -4.68
C THR A 233 51.38 -26.05 -4.08
N VAL A 234 51.48 -25.86 -2.76
CA VAL A 234 50.83 -24.75 -2.06
C VAL A 234 51.80 -23.57 -1.98
N VAL A 235 51.49 -22.49 -2.66
CA VAL A 235 52.32 -21.27 -2.62
C VAL A 235 51.71 -20.31 -1.58
N ILE A 236 52.49 -19.93 -0.55
CA ILE A 236 52.13 -18.99 0.48
C ILE A 236 52.89 -17.67 0.27
N PRO A 237 52.30 -16.64 -0.33
CA PRO A 237 52.92 -15.34 -0.37
C PRO A 237 52.83 -14.65 0.99
N ALA A 238 53.92 -14.10 1.48
CA ALA A 238 54.02 -13.44 2.79
C ALA A 238 54.69 -12.07 2.66
N TYR A 239 54.15 -11.07 3.33
CA TYR A 239 54.74 -9.75 3.47
C TYR A 239 54.35 -9.11 4.78
N ASN A 240 55.30 -8.94 5.71
CA ASN A 240 55.09 -8.42 7.07
C ASN A 240 54.05 -9.20 7.86
N GLU A 241 54.17 -10.53 7.88
CA GLU A 241 53.23 -11.44 8.53
C GLU A 241 53.91 -12.33 9.62
N ALA A 242 54.95 -11.84 10.30
CA ALA A 242 55.73 -12.56 11.26
C ALA A 242 54.89 -13.28 12.34
N ASN A 243 53.78 -12.68 12.77
CA ASN A 243 52.94 -13.22 13.84
C ASN A 243 52.01 -14.38 13.41
N VAL A 244 51.81 -14.56 12.09
CA VAL A 244 50.82 -15.51 11.57
C VAL A 244 51.39 -16.55 10.61
N ILE A 245 52.53 -16.28 9.99
CA ILE A 245 53.11 -17.14 8.96
C ILE A 245 53.40 -18.54 9.45
N GLY A 246 53.94 -18.71 10.67
CA GLY A 246 54.20 -20.02 11.25
C GLY A 246 52.90 -20.86 11.38
N ARG A 247 51.85 -20.28 11.93
CA ARG A 247 50.55 -20.95 12.04
C ARG A 247 49.94 -21.31 10.69
N CYS A 248 50.13 -20.44 9.68
CA CYS A 248 49.67 -20.72 8.34
C CYS A 248 50.35 -21.97 7.75
N ILE A 249 51.68 -22.06 7.90
CA ILE A 249 52.47 -23.23 7.46
C ILE A 249 52.02 -24.49 8.22
N ASP A 250 51.84 -24.42 9.54
CA ASP A 250 51.36 -25.54 10.38
C ASP A 250 49.99 -26.08 9.88
N TYR A 251 49.04 -25.20 9.61
CA TYR A 251 47.74 -25.62 9.08
C TYR A 251 47.82 -26.27 7.70
N VAL A 252 48.67 -25.77 6.82
CA VAL A 252 48.87 -26.39 5.51
C VAL A 252 49.53 -27.75 5.66
N LEU A 253 50.55 -27.90 6.53
CA LEU A 253 51.22 -29.17 6.80
C LEU A 253 50.31 -30.21 7.47
N ALA A 254 49.31 -29.76 8.24
CA ALA A 254 48.31 -30.62 8.84
C ALA A 254 47.25 -31.14 7.84
N THR A 255 47.30 -30.70 6.57
CA THR A 255 46.33 -31.10 5.54
C THR A 255 46.52 -32.59 5.21
N GLN A 256 45.42 -33.33 5.17
CA GLN A 256 45.40 -34.75 4.78
C GLN A 256 45.39 -34.90 3.26
N TYR A 257 46.53 -34.63 2.62
CA TYR A 257 46.74 -34.85 1.19
C TYR A 257 48.03 -35.66 0.97
N ALA A 258 47.99 -36.62 0.05
CA ALA A 258 49.06 -37.60 -0.04
C ALA A 258 50.36 -37.11 -0.69
N ASP A 259 50.25 -36.17 -1.65
CA ASP A 259 51.41 -35.70 -2.44
C ASP A 259 51.28 -34.17 -2.60
N PHE A 260 51.91 -33.42 -1.69
CA PHE A 260 51.97 -31.99 -1.75
C PHE A 260 53.31 -31.42 -1.24
N ASP A 261 53.65 -30.23 -1.69
CA ASP A 261 54.74 -29.43 -1.17
C ASP A 261 54.29 -27.97 -0.93
N VAL A 262 55.04 -27.26 -0.13
CA VAL A 262 54.73 -25.87 0.27
C VAL A 262 55.88 -24.96 -0.11
N ILE A 263 55.62 -23.91 -0.85
CA ILE A 263 56.58 -22.86 -1.16
C ILE A 263 56.13 -21.57 -0.45
N VAL A 264 56.89 -21.12 0.54
CA VAL A 264 56.68 -19.81 1.17
C VAL A 264 57.51 -18.78 0.45
N VAL A 265 56.85 -17.76 -0.03
CA VAL A 265 57.50 -16.63 -0.80
C VAL A 265 57.41 -15.38 0.06
N ASP A 266 58.51 -15.01 0.68
CA ASP A 266 58.64 -13.73 1.36
C ASP A 266 58.90 -12.61 0.33
N ASP A 267 57.97 -11.68 0.21
CA ASP A 267 58.07 -10.57 -0.78
C ASP A 267 58.79 -9.35 -0.17
N GLY A 268 59.98 -9.60 0.39
CA GLY A 268 60.85 -8.55 0.94
C GLY A 268 60.29 -7.93 2.22
N SER A 269 59.86 -8.74 3.19
CA SER A 269 59.38 -8.26 4.48
C SER A 269 60.43 -7.46 5.23
N SER A 270 59.98 -6.45 5.95
CA SER A 270 60.80 -5.62 6.83
C SER A 270 60.75 -6.05 8.29
N ASP A 271 59.91 -7.01 8.64
CA ASP A 271 59.75 -7.62 9.97
C ASP A 271 60.41 -9.04 10.00
N ASP A 272 60.18 -9.80 11.07
CA ASP A 272 60.73 -11.13 11.25
C ASP A 272 60.00 -12.23 10.44
N THR A 273 59.17 -11.90 9.43
CA THR A 273 58.41 -12.86 8.61
C THR A 273 59.30 -13.90 7.97
N TYR A 274 60.40 -13.49 7.31
CA TYR A 274 61.35 -14.41 6.70
C TYR A 274 62.03 -15.33 7.73
N ALA A 275 62.47 -14.76 8.86
CA ALA A 275 63.08 -15.51 9.91
C ALA A 275 62.11 -16.57 10.54
N ALA A 276 60.84 -16.20 10.72
CA ALA A 276 59.80 -17.11 11.19
C ALA A 276 59.51 -18.23 10.16
N ALA A 277 59.47 -17.94 8.87
CA ALA A 277 59.30 -18.95 7.84
C ALA A 277 60.48 -19.88 7.72
N MET A 278 61.70 -19.36 7.89
CA MET A 278 62.95 -20.16 7.85
C MET A 278 63.04 -21.19 8.95
N THR A 279 62.27 -21.10 10.05
CA THR A 279 62.21 -22.15 11.05
C THR A 279 61.62 -23.46 10.53
N TYR A 280 60.95 -23.41 9.36
CA TYR A 280 60.40 -24.59 8.67
C TYR A 280 61.28 -25.06 7.49
N ALA A 281 62.46 -24.44 7.22
CA ALA A 281 63.30 -24.77 6.09
C ALA A 281 63.83 -26.20 6.09
N ASP A 282 63.94 -26.80 7.27
CA ASP A 282 64.38 -28.20 7.42
C ASP A 282 63.23 -29.22 7.20
N HIS A 283 61.99 -28.74 7.04
CA HIS A 283 60.88 -29.64 6.78
C HIS A 283 60.88 -30.11 5.31
N PRO A 284 60.80 -31.42 5.03
CA PRO A 284 61.00 -31.97 3.66
C PRO A 284 60.00 -31.47 2.63
N LEU A 285 58.85 -30.98 3.09
CA LEU A 285 57.79 -30.46 2.22
C LEU A 285 57.79 -28.94 2.10
N VAL A 286 58.71 -28.21 2.75
CA VAL A 286 58.66 -26.74 2.78
C VAL A 286 59.91 -26.15 2.09
N THR A 287 59.66 -25.27 1.16
CA THR A 287 60.69 -24.44 0.55
C THR A 287 60.45 -22.98 0.89
N VAL A 288 61.42 -22.28 1.45
CA VAL A 288 61.27 -20.85 1.76
C VAL A 288 62.17 -20.06 0.78
N ILE A 289 61.60 -19.11 0.11
CA ILE A 289 62.30 -18.18 -0.81
C ILE A 289 61.98 -16.75 -0.41
N THR A 290 62.95 -15.86 -0.60
CA THR A 290 62.73 -14.42 -0.45
C THR A 290 63.05 -13.69 -1.74
N GLN A 291 62.31 -12.61 -1.98
CA GLN A 291 62.55 -11.75 -3.13
C GLN A 291 62.45 -10.27 -2.73
N THR A 292 62.94 -9.40 -3.61
CA THR A 292 62.69 -7.98 -3.44
C THR A 292 61.20 -7.68 -3.68
N ASN A 293 60.59 -6.93 -2.78
CA ASN A 293 59.16 -6.60 -2.87
C ASN A 293 58.79 -6.04 -4.27
N ARG A 294 57.85 -6.72 -4.94
CA ARG A 294 57.32 -6.31 -6.28
C ARG A 294 55.84 -6.06 -6.21
N GLY A 295 55.21 -6.11 -5.01
CA GLY A 295 53.77 -5.97 -4.82
C GLY A 295 52.98 -7.21 -5.22
N LYS A 296 51.68 -7.25 -4.85
CA LYS A 296 50.76 -8.29 -5.33
C LYS A 296 50.52 -8.08 -6.83
N ALA A 297 50.91 -9.07 -7.63
CA ALA A 297 50.57 -9.14 -9.03
C ALA A 297 49.06 -9.37 -9.24
#